data_f929054c500dd554542df89972b90e47
#
_entry.id   f929054c500dd554542df89972b90e47
#
_cell.length_a   1.000
_cell.length_b   1.000
_cell.length_c   1.000
_cell.angle_alpha   90.00
_cell.angle_beta   90.00
_cell.angle_gamma   90.00
#
_symmetry.space_group_name_H-M   'P 1'
#
loop_
_entity.id
_entity.type
_entity.pdbx_description
1 polymer ?
#
loop_
_entity_poly.entity_id
_entity_poly.type
_entity_poly.pdbx_seq_one_letter_code
_entity_poly.pdbx_strand_id
1 'polypeptide(L)'
;MIKLRIYRKEIVVLENDMNAIKTLPIQYRLGRIKAIGKNMPDVLEKYDDFELEFNDLVNLQSNEIAPLINDIDERLFYRKLKGVRRDLNKLRQDIDNYEKRSKALLKEIEVITEIENVQRVEIIKIKEKFRLTNDEFAAVRFKIEDFVPAIPQKFADIEERFVQLEALMNSQRFDEAKVSADKIDKDIDLLSAYLRDLPTYISIVRKYIPKRLDELYRVITEMKERDFSIERLNSTVRYNKINADLENTIQAIKELNLENVGASIEVMTEDLNSLAADFEKEEAAYSRYEESRNACYKHIGHLDEGLRNTINSLGELQRLSLIHI
;
A
#
# COMPACT_ATOMS: atom_id res chain seq x y z
N MET A 1 -32.74 30.11 -61.20
CA MET A 1 -32.03 30.69 -60.04
C MET A 1 -32.03 29.80 -58.79
N ILE A 2 -33.11 29.12 -58.44
CA ILE A 2 -33.23 28.26 -57.24
C ILE A 2 -32.21 27.12 -57.24
N LYS A 3 -32.07 26.31 -58.30
CA LYS A 3 -31.14 25.19 -58.38
C LYS A 3 -29.68 25.60 -58.19
N LEU A 4 -29.28 26.75 -58.76
CA LEU A 4 -27.90 27.26 -58.59
C LEU A 4 -27.61 27.58 -57.11
N ARG A 5 -28.56 28.17 -56.39
CA ARG A 5 -28.42 28.50 -54.97
C ARG A 5 -28.31 27.24 -54.09
N ILE A 6 -29.10 26.20 -54.44
CA ILE A 6 -29.03 24.91 -53.74
C ILE A 6 -27.69 24.25 -53.91
N TYR A 7 -27.19 24.15 -55.19
CA TYR A 7 -25.92 23.51 -55.47
C TYR A 7 -24.73 24.24 -54.87
N ARG A 8 -24.77 25.62 -54.82
CA ARG A 8 -23.71 26.40 -54.15
C ARG A 8 -23.69 26.18 -52.65
N LYS A 9 -24.83 25.98 -52.00
CA LYS A 9 -24.86 25.66 -50.59
C LYS A 9 -24.35 24.25 -50.34
N GLU A 10 -24.69 23.33 -51.22
CA GLU A 10 -24.30 21.93 -51.08
C GLU A 10 -22.79 21.73 -51.24
N ILE A 11 -22.14 22.39 -52.20
CA ILE A 11 -20.68 22.31 -52.40
C ILE A 11 -19.92 22.87 -51.22
N VAL A 12 -20.39 24.01 -50.65
CA VAL A 12 -19.77 24.62 -49.43
C VAL A 12 -19.83 23.70 -48.25
N VAL A 13 -20.94 22.98 -48.10
CA VAL A 13 -21.05 21.96 -47.01
C VAL A 13 -20.07 20.82 -47.23
N LEU A 14 -20.02 20.26 -48.43
CA LEU A 14 -19.13 19.16 -48.77
C LEU A 14 -17.64 19.53 -48.64
N GLU A 15 -17.29 20.78 -49.03
CA GLU A 15 -15.94 21.33 -48.85
C GLU A 15 -15.57 21.47 -47.37
N ASN A 16 -16.50 21.95 -46.53
CA ASN A 16 -16.30 22.07 -45.11
C ASN A 16 -16.15 20.66 -44.45
N ASP A 17 -16.94 19.66 -44.88
CA ASP A 17 -16.86 18.30 -44.40
C ASP A 17 -15.48 17.70 -44.74
N MET A 18 -15.02 17.85 -45.98
CA MET A 18 -13.68 17.42 -46.41
C MET A 18 -12.58 18.10 -45.56
N ASN A 19 -12.68 19.41 -45.36
CA ASN A 19 -11.69 20.15 -44.57
C ASN A 19 -11.69 19.71 -43.09
N ALA A 20 -12.84 19.40 -42.53
CA ALA A 20 -12.93 18.83 -41.17
C ALA A 20 -12.21 17.49 -41.05
N ILE A 21 -12.38 16.59 -42.04
CA ILE A 21 -11.68 15.29 -42.04
C ILE A 21 -10.15 15.50 -42.14
N LYS A 22 -9.71 16.46 -42.95
CA LYS A 22 -8.29 16.79 -43.15
C LYS A 22 -7.61 17.29 -41.85
N THR A 23 -8.37 17.82 -40.91
CA THR A 23 -7.86 18.25 -39.59
C THR A 23 -7.68 17.11 -38.59
N LEU A 24 -8.08 15.89 -38.91
CA LEU A 24 -7.86 14.72 -38.06
C LEU A 24 -6.35 14.51 -37.81
N PRO A 25 -5.92 14.19 -36.58
CA PRO A 25 -4.50 14.17 -36.20
C PRO A 25 -3.79 12.88 -36.63
N ILE A 26 -4.13 12.33 -37.82
CA ILE A 26 -3.60 11.05 -38.30
C ILE A 26 -2.09 11.13 -38.47
N GLN A 27 -1.60 12.15 -39.18
CA GLN A 27 -0.15 12.34 -39.47
C GLN A 27 0.66 12.45 -38.15
N TYR A 28 0.18 13.20 -37.20
CA TYR A 28 0.83 13.36 -35.89
C TYR A 28 0.92 12.00 -35.15
N ARG A 29 -0.16 11.24 -35.16
CA ARG A 29 -0.20 9.94 -34.49
C ARG A 29 0.63 8.87 -35.20
N LEU A 30 0.69 8.88 -36.54
CA LEU A 30 1.61 8.05 -37.30
C LEU A 30 3.07 8.31 -36.91
N GLY A 31 3.46 9.57 -36.72
CA GLY A 31 4.81 9.91 -36.26
C GLY A 31 5.13 9.28 -34.89
N ARG A 32 4.15 9.15 -33.99
CA ARG A 32 4.30 8.45 -32.70
C ARG A 32 4.46 6.95 -32.89
N ILE A 33 3.61 6.32 -33.74
CA ILE A 33 3.75 4.87 -34.04
C ILE A 33 5.10 4.56 -34.65
N LYS A 34 5.61 5.39 -35.56
CA LYS A 34 6.95 5.25 -36.14
C LYS A 34 8.04 5.26 -35.06
N ALA A 35 7.89 6.11 -34.06
CA ALA A 35 8.81 6.14 -32.92
C ALA A 35 8.73 4.85 -32.08
N ILE A 36 7.53 4.33 -31.86
CA ILE A 36 7.28 3.06 -31.14
C ILE A 36 7.83 1.88 -31.95
N GLY A 37 7.60 1.84 -33.25
CA GLY A 37 8.00 0.76 -34.13
C GLY A 37 9.51 0.55 -34.25
N LYS A 38 10.35 1.55 -33.93
CA LYS A 38 11.81 1.40 -33.95
C LYS A 38 12.34 0.25 -33.10
N ASN A 39 11.62 -0.08 -32.02
CA ASN A 39 12.02 -1.12 -31.07
C ASN A 39 11.03 -2.30 -31.02
N MET A 40 9.95 -2.26 -31.82
CA MET A 40 8.91 -3.28 -31.88
C MET A 40 8.63 -3.65 -33.34
N PRO A 41 9.21 -4.75 -33.86
CA PRO A 41 9.05 -5.16 -35.29
C PRO A 41 7.59 -5.28 -35.72
N ASP A 42 6.72 -5.87 -34.89
CA ASP A 42 5.30 -6.05 -35.18
C ASP A 42 4.54 -4.71 -35.31
N VAL A 43 4.98 -3.67 -34.58
CA VAL A 43 4.41 -2.33 -34.68
C VAL A 43 4.94 -1.60 -35.90
N LEU A 44 6.19 -1.88 -36.28
CA LEU A 44 6.80 -1.31 -37.51
C LEU A 44 6.10 -1.84 -38.77
N GLU A 45 5.79 -3.14 -38.83
CA GLU A 45 5.01 -3.72 -39.93
C GLU A 45 3.64 -3.05 -40.08
N LYS A 46 2.92 -2.89 -38.96
CA LYS A 46 1.64 -2.16 -38.94
C LYS A 46 1.81 -0.69 -39.32
N TYR A 47 2.91 -0.05 -38.94
CA TYR A 47 3.18 1.33 -39.36
C TYR A 47 3.28 1.46 -40.88
N ASP A 48 3.95 0.56 -41.54
CA ASP A 48 4.08 0.58 -42.99
C ASP A 48 2.71 0.44 -43.70
N ASP A 49 1.82 -0.41 -43.17
CA ASP A 49 0.44 -0.55 -43.65
C ASP A 49 -0.37 0.75 -43.42
N PHE A 50 -0.25 1.36 -42.26
CA PHE A 50 -0.92 2.63 -41.97
C PHE A 50 -0.38 3.80 -42.80
N GLU A 51 0.92 3.84 -43.04
CA GLU A 51 1.54 4.85 -43.91
C GLU A 51 1.06 4.72 -45.37
N LEU A 52 0.93 3.49 -45.87
CA LEU A 52 0.33 3.24 -47.17
C LEU A 52 -1.12 3.71 -47.25
N GLU A 53 -1.96 3.32 -46.31
CA GLU A 53 -3.36 3.74 -46.28
C GLU A 53 -3.50 5.26 -46.15
N PHE A 54 -2.67 5.92 -45.32
CA PHE A 54 -2.65 7.37 -45.21
C PHE A 54 -2.25 8.06 -46.51
N ASN A 55 -1.24 7.55 -47.21
CA ASN A 55 -0.81 8.08 -48.50
C ASN A 55 -1.89 7.89 -49.57
N ASP A 56 -2.63 6.80 -49.55
CA ASP A 56 -3.78 6.58 -50.44
C ASP A 56 -4.91 7.59 -50.14
N LEU A 57 -5.16 7.86 -48.90
CA LEU A 57 -6.15 8.89 -48.48
C LEU A 57 -5.73 10.29 -48.91
N VAL A 58 -4.43 10.63 -48.78
CA VAL A 58 -3.90 11.91 -49.28
C VAL A 58 -4.01 12.00 -50.80
N ASN A 59 -3.74 10.90 -51.52
CA ASN A 59 -3.88 10.83 -53.00
C ASN A 59 -5.35 10.96 -53.42
N LEU A 60 -6.29 10.27 -52.77
CA LEU A 60 -7.73 10.38 -53.00
C LEU A 60 -8.19 11.83 -52.81
N GLN A 61 -7.79 12.48 -51.72
CA GLN A 61 -8.13 13.86 -51.46
C GLN A 61 -7.55 14.82 -52.50
N SER A 62 -6.27 14.67 -52.89
CA SER A 62 -5.56 15.63 -53.70
C SER A 62 -5.88 15.46 -55.20
N ASN A 63 -6.03 14.22 -55.67
CA ASN A 63 -6.15 13.93 -57.09
C ASN A 63 -7.58 13.68 -57.57
N GLU A 64 -8.51 13.36 -56.65
CA GLU A 64 -9.89 13.05 -57.02
C GLU A 64 -10.90 14.05 -56.41
N ILE A 65 -10.90 14.24 -55.05
CA ILE A 65 -11.91 15.04 -54.36
C ILE A 65 -11.72 16.55 -54.63
N ALA A 66 -10.51 17.06 -54.39
CA ALA A 66 -10.23 18.48 -54.55
C ALA A 66 -10.40 19.00 -56.00
N PRO A 67 -9.92 18.29 -57.05
CA PRO A 67 -10.19 18.67 -58.44
C PRO A 67 -11.67 18.63 -58.80
N LEU A 68 -12.44 17.66 -58.28
CA LEU A 68 -13.87 17.58 -58.51
C LEU A 68 -14.63 18.74 -57.87
N ILE A 69 -14.25 19.14 -56.63
CA ILE A 69 -14.78 20.35 -56.01
C ILE A 69 -14.55 21.59 -56.86
N ASN A 70 -13.29 21.79 -57.33
CA ASN A 70 -12.90 22.91 -58.12
C ASN A 70 -13.68 22.96 -59.46
N ASP A 71 -13.81 21.80 -60.14
CA ASP A 71 -14.56 21.69 -61.40
C ASP A 71 -16.06 22.02 -61.23
N ILE A 72 -16.67 21.52 -60.15
CA ILE A 72 -18.06 21.82 -59.82
C ILE A 72 -18.22 23.31 -59.52
N ASP A 73 -17.35 23.90 -58.70
CA ASP A 73 -17.41 25.33 -58.35
C ASP A 73 -17.23 26.23 -59.56
N GLU A 74 -16.26 25.93 -60.46
CA GLU A 74 -16.07 26.63 -61.71
C GLU A 74 -17.31 26.58 -62.61
N ARG A 75 -17.91 25.39 -62.78
CA ARG A 75 -19.16 25.24 -63.53
C ARG A 75 -20.34 25.98 -62.90
N LEU A 76 -20.47 26.07 -61.61
CA LEU A 76 -21.45 26.85 -60.88
C LEU A 76 -21.20 28.37 -61.06
N PHE A 77 -19.93 28.77 -61.11
CA PHE A 77 -19.57 30.16 -61.40
C PHE A 77 -20.05 30.61 -62.79
N TYR A 78 -19.79 29.81 -63.80
CA TYR A 78 -20.20 30.02 -65.19
C TYR A 78 -21.67 29.64 -65.48
N ARG A 79 -22.48 29.26 -64.47
CA ARG A 79 -23.90 28.84 -64.57
C ARG A 79 -24.13 27.64 -65.49
N LYS A 80 -23.14 26.74 -65.66
CA LYS A 80 -23.23 25.52 -66.46
C LYS A 80 -23.74 24.36 -65.59
N LEU A 81 -25.07 24.18 -65.50
CA LEU A 81 -25.67 23.23 -64.53
C LEU A 81 -25.83 21.80 -65.08
N LYS A 82 -25.46 21.51 -66.35
CA LYS A 82 -25.54 20.16 -66.95
C LYS A 82 -24.58 19.22 -66.27
N GLY A 83 -25.08 18.09 -65.64
CA GLY A 83 -24.29 17.10 -64.98
C GLY A 83 -23.91 17.40 -63.53
N VAL A 84 -23.99 18.66 -63.04
CA VAL A 84 -23.58 19.09 -61.71
C VAL A 84 -24.21 18.23 -60.61
N ARG A 85 -25.50 17.88 -60.73
CA ARG A 85 -26.18 17.02 -59.71
C ARG A 85 -25.51 15.64 -59.58
N ARG A 86 -25.12 15.03 -60.71
CA ARG A 86 -24.47 13.70 -60.73
C ARG A 86 -23.10 13.83 -60.05
N ASP A 87 -22.38 14.89 -60.33
CA ASP A 87 -21.03 15.09 -59.84
C ASP A 87 -21.02 15.48 -58.36
N LEU A 88 -22.05 16.23 -57.87
CA LEU A 88 -22.29 16.46 -56.44
C LEU A 88 -22.62 15.17 -55.68
N ASN A 89 -23.41 14.25 -56.31
CA ASN A 89 -23.68 12.96 -55.69
C ASN A 89 -22.43 12.08 -55.63
N LYS A 90 -21.60 12.08 -56.69
CA LYS A 90 -20.29 11.40 -56.64
C LYS A 90 -19.39 11.98 -55.58
N LEU A 91 -19.24 13.32 -55.56
CA LEU A 91 -18.43 14.01 -54.56
C LEU A 91 -18.85 13.66 -53.13
N ARG A 92 -20.16 13.60 -52.88
CA ARG A 92 -20.68 13.20 -51.55
C ARG A 92 -20.27 11.78 -51.19
N GLN A 93 -20.34 10.83 -52.14
CA GLN A 93 -19.92 9.46 -51.93
C GLN A 93 -18.41 9.36 -51.69
N ASP A 94 -17.62 10.11 -52.44
CA ASP A 94 -16.16 10.13 -52.29
C ASP A 94 -15.73 10.74 -50.94
N ILE A 95 -16.39 11.80 -50.51
CA ILE A 95 -16.14 12.40 -49.16
C ILE A 95 -16.59 11.47 -48.05
N ASP A 96 -17.75 10.82 -48.14
CA ASP A 96 -18.22 9.83 -47.15
C ASP A 96 -17.27 8.64 -47.04
N ASN A 97 -16.74 8.14 -48.20
CA ASN A 97 -15.72 7.10 -48.20
C ASN A 97 -14.41 7.58 -47.57
N TYR A 98 -13.96 8.79 -47.92
CA TYR A 98 -12.76 9.41 -47.34
C TYR A 98 -12.91 9.57 -45.82
N GLU A 99 -14.06 10.00 -45.33
CA GLU A 99 -14.36 10.14 -43.91
C GLU A 99 -14.28 8.78 -43.18
N LYS A 100 -14.96 7.76 -43.74
CA LYS A 100 -15.02 6.42 -43.14
C LYS A 100 -13.62 5.80 -43.02
N ARG A 101 -12.84 5.86 -44.14
CA ARG A 101 -11.47 5.35 -44.15
C ARG A 101 -10.57 6.11 -43.19
N SER A 102 -10.63 7.44 -43.19
CA SER A 102 -9.83 8.28 -42.28
C SER A 102 -10.14 8.02 -40.80
N LYS A 103 -11.43 7.86 -40.45
CA LYS A 103 -11.83 7.52 -39.06
C LYS A 103 -11.45 6.11 -38.67
N ALA A 104 -11.53 5.13 -39.61
CA ALA A 104 -11.10 3.76 -39.36
C ALA A 104 -9.59 3.70 -39.07
N LEU A 105 -8.80 4.31 -39.93
CA LEU A 105 -7.36 4.40 -39.76
C LEU A 105 -6.97 5.09 -38.45
N LEU A 106 -7.62 6.21 -38.13
CA LEU A 106 -7.37 6.91 -36.86
C LEU A 106 -7.64 6.01 -35.65
N LYS A 107 -8.75 5.26 -35.67
CA LYS A 107 -9.13 4.36 -34.60
C LYS A 107 -8.12 3.22 -34.42
N GLU A 108 -7.63 2.63 -35.49
CA GLU A 108 -6.61 1.57 -35.44
C GLU A 108 -5.29 2.10 -34.85
N ILE A 109 -4.88 3.30 -35.27
CA ILE A 109 -3.73 4.01 -34.71
C ILE A 109 -3.92 4.29 -33.20
N GLU A 110 -5.13 4.69 -32.80
CA GLU A 110 -5.47 4.96 -31.39
C GLU A 110 -5.30 3.73 -30.52
N VAL A 111 -5.73 2.56 -30.98
CA VAL A 111 -5.57 1.30 -30.21
C VAL A 111 -4.13 1.04 -29.85
N ILE A 112 -3.18 1.27 -30.76
CA ILE A 112 -1.74 1.04 -30.50
C ILE A 112 -1.16 2.10 -29.56
N THR A 113 -1.56 3.37 -29.70
CA THR A 113 -1.05 4.46 -28.85
C THR A 113 -1.72 4.50 -27.46
N GLU A 114 -2.89 3.87 -27.29
CA GLU A 114 -3.63 3.78 -26.03
C GLU A 114 -2.82 3.03 -24.96
N ILE A 115 -2.15 1.95 -25.34
CA ILE A 115 -1.31 1.15 -24.42
C ILE A 115 -0.24 2.02 -23.76
N GLU A 116 0.47 2.85 -24.56
CA GLU A 116 1.47 3.78 -24.01
C GLU A 116 0.86 4.80 -23.07
N ASN A 117 -0.29 5.39 -23.44
CA ASN A 117 -0.94 6.42 -22.64
C ASN A 117 -1.44 5.85 -21.29
N VAL A 118 -2.06 4.67 -21.30
CA VAL A 118 -2.53 3.99 -20.09
C VAL A 118 -1.36 3.74 -19.14
N GLN A 119 -0.25 3.21 -19.61
CA GLN A 119 0.93 2.96 -18.78
C GLN A 119 1.55 4.24 -18.23
N ARG A 120 1.63 5.31 -19.03
CA ARG A 120 2.12 6.61 -18.53
C ARG A 120 1.25 7.16 -17.39
N VAL A 121 -0.08 7.05 -17.52
CA VAL A 121 -1.00 7.47 -16.45
C VAL A 121 -0.82 6.61 -15.20
N GLU A 122 -0.64 5.31 -15.36
CA GLU A 122 -0.40 4.39 -14.24
C GLU A 122 0.92 4.70 -13.51
N ILE A 123 2.00 4.93 -14.24
CA ILE A 123 3.29 5.34 -13.67
C ILE A 123 3.17 6.67 -12.89
N ILE A 124 2.41 7.64 -13.41
CA ILE A 124 2.17 8.91 -12.70
C ILE A 124 1.46 8.65 -11.36
N LYS A 125 0.47 7.74 -11.33
CA LYS A 125 -0.22 7.37 -10.08
C LYS A 125 0.72 6.71 -9.07
N ILE A 126 1.57 5.78 -9.53
CA ILE A 126 2.55 5.11 -8.68
C ILE A 126 3.59 6.10 -8.12
N LYS A 127 4.06 7.06 -8.94
CA LYS A 127 4.96 8.13 -8.48
C LYS A 127 4.30 9.02 -7.42
N GLU A 128 3.04 9.36 -7.59
CA GLU A 128 2.31 10.15 -6.58
C GLU A 128 2.11 9.36 -5.28
N LYS A 129 1.79 8.07 -5.38
CA LYS A 129 1.74 7.16 -4.23
C LYS A 129 3.08 7.11 -3.49
N PHE A 130 4.20 6.96 -4.22
CA PHE A 130 5.54 6.99 -3.65
C PHE A 130 5.85 8.31 -2.94
N ARG A 131 5.49 9.45 -3.56
CA ARG A 131 5.63 10.77 -2.94
C ARG A 131 4.89 10.86 -1.61
N LEU A 132 3.63 10.40 -1.56
CA LEU A 132 2.84 10.37 -0.32
C LEU A 132 3.47 9.47 0.74
N THR A 133 3.97 8.29 0.35
CA THR A 133 4.68 7.38 1.28
C THR A 133 5.97 8.00 1.81
N ASN A 134 6.68 8.78 0.99
CA ASN A 134 7.86 9.52 1.44
C ASN A 134 7.51 10.64 2.42
N ASP A 135 6.39 11.33 2.22
CA ASP A 135 5.87 12.32 3.17
C ASP A 135 5.48 11.64 4.52
N GLU A 136 4.86 10.44 4.48
CA GLU A 136 4.59 9.63 5.67
C GLU A 136 5.89 9.25 6.40
N PHE A 137 6.91 8.82 5.66
CA PHE A 137 8.22 8.51 6.24
C PHE A 137 8.84 9.73 6.92
N ALA A 138 8.82 10.88 6.28
CA ALA A 138 9.35 12.11 6.86
C ALA A 138 8.69 12.45 8.22
N ALA A 139 7.40 12.18 8.36
CA ALA A 139 6.66 12.41 9.61
C ALA A 139 7.05 11.47 10.76
N VAL A 140 7.48 10.24 10.46
CA VAL A 140 7.83 9.21 11.47
C VAL A 140 9.32 8.90 11.54
N ARG A 141 10.13 9.49 10.66
CA ARG A 141 11.55 9.22 10.48
C ARG A 141 12.34 9.19 11.80
N PHE A 142 12.16 10.19 12.65
CA PHE A 142 12.84 10.30 13.95
C PHE A 142 12.51 9.17 14.92
N LYS A 143 11.43 8.42 14.71
CA LYS A 143 11.05 7.27 15.54
C LYS A 143 11.61 5.95 15.02
N ILE A 144 11.96 5.89 13.76
CA ILE A 144 12.23 4.62 13.05
C ILE A 144 13.69 4.52 12.62
N GLU A 145 14.30 5.60 12.10
CA GLU A 145 15.58 5.57 11.37
C GLU A 145 16.73 4.98 12.18
N ASP A 146 16.85 5.39 13.45
CA ASP A 146 17.91 4.89 14.34
C ASP A 146 17.74 3.40 14.69
N PHE A 147 16.53 2.88 14.59
CA PHE A 147 16.22 1.50 14.96
C PHE A 147 16.20 0.55 13.77
N VAL A 148 15.72 1.03 12.62
CA VAL A 148 15.60 0.28 11.36
C VAL A 148 16.29 1.03 10.22
N PRO A 149 17.62 1.00 10.15
CA PRO A 149 18.39 1.72 9.11
C PRO A 149 18.15 1.20 7.69
N ALA A 150 17.49 0.06 7.54
CA ALA A 150 17.13 -0.51 6.23
C ALA A 150 16.01 0.26 5.52
N ILE A 151 15.18 1.05 6.22
CA ILE A 151 14.06 1.79 5.60
C ILE A 151 14.54 2.84 4.60
N PRO A 152 15.49 3.75 4.91
CA PRO A 152 16.01 4.69 3.91
C PRO A 152 16.58 4.00 2.67
N GLN A 153 17.22 2.84 2.82
CA GLN A 153 17.72 2.07 1.69
C GLN A 153 16.58 1.55 0.78
N LYS A 154 15.46 1.13 1.36
CA LYS A 154 14.28 0.72 0.58
C LYS A 154 13.71 1.86 -0.27
N PHE A 155 13.70 3.09 0.24
CA PHE A 155 13.32 4.26 -0.56
C PHE A 155 14.28 4.48 -1.71
N ALA A 156 15.59 4.44 -1.47
CA ALA A 156 16.60 4.58 -2.52
C ALA A 156 16.49 3.47 -3.59
N ASP A 157 16.25 2.22 -3.19
CA ASP A 157 16.05 1.10 -4.11
C ASP A 157 14.81 1.33 -5.02
N ILE A 158 13.72 1.89 -4.48
CA ILE A 158 12.52 2.23 -5.26
C ILE A 158 12.81 3.38 -6.23
N GLU A 159 13.53 4.42 -5.80
CA GLU A 159 13.95 5.53 -6.67
C GLU A 159 14.79 5.03 -7.85
N GLU A 160 15.75 4.14 -7.61
CA GLU A 160 16.55 3.52 -8.68
C GLU A 160 15.67 2.74 -9.67
N ARG A 161 14.70 1.97 -9.17
CA ARG A 161 13.76 1.25 -10.03
C ARG A 161 12.86 2.17 -10.85
N PHE A 162 12.49 3.35 -10.36
CA PHE A 162 11.80 4.35 -11.18
C PHE A 162 12.67 4.84 -12.35
N VAL A 163 13.98 5.02 -12.15
CA VAL A 163 14.91 5.36 -13.24
C VAL A 163 14.95 4.24 -14.27
N GLN A 164 15.02 2.98 -13.85
CA GLN A 164 14.98 1.81 -14.74
C GLN A 164 13.63 1.73 -15.49
N LEU A 165 12.51 1.98 -14.81
CA LEU A 165 11.18 2.01 -15.41
C LEU A 165 11.07 3.09 -16.49
N GLU A 166 11.61 4.30 -16.24
CA GLU A 166 11.65 5.36 -17.26
C GLU A 166 12.51 4.96 -18.49
N ALA A 167 13.62 4.28 -18.25
CA ALA A 167 14.46 3.76 -19.35
C ALA A 167 13.71 2.70 -20.18
N LEU A 168 12.93 1.81 -19.55
CA LEU A 168 12.07 0.84 -20.25
C LEU A 168 10.99 1.54 -21.07
N MET A 169 10.31 2.55 -20.49
CA MET A 169 9.31 3.35 -21.22
C MET A 169 9.90 4.11 -22.40
N ASN A 170 11.08 4.70 -22.23
CA ASN A 170 11.77 5.41 -23.31
C ASN A 170 12.28 4.46 -24.40
N SER A 171 12.61 3.22 -24.05
CA SER A 171 12.98 2.15 -24.98
C SER A 171 11.77 1.42 -25.56
N GLN A 172 10.54 1.84 -25.19
CA GLN A 172 9.26 1.30 -25.66
C GLN A 172 9.05 -0.20 -25.35
N ARG A 173 9.72 -0.69 -24.30
CA ARG A 173 9.54 -2.06 -23.77
C ARG A 173 8.37 -2.08 -22.80
N PHE A 174 7.17 -1.86 -23.32
CA PHE A 174 5.95 -1.61 -22.52
C PHE A 174 5.55 -2.78 -21.62
N ASP A 175 5.70 -4.02 -22.08
CA ASP A 175 5.37 -5.20 -21.27
C ASP A 175 6.29 -5.33 -20.05
N GLU A 176 7.58 -5.09 -20.24
CA GLU A 176 8.54 -5.10 -19.15
C GLU A 176 8.36 -3.89 -18.22
N ALA A 177 8.04 -2.74 -18.78
CA ALA A 177 7.70 -1.55 -18.00
C ALA A 177 6.49 -1.79 -17.10
N LYS A 178 5.45 -2.46 -17.62
CA LYS A 178 4.27 -2.83 -16.81
C LYS A 178 4.63 -3.76 -15.65
N VAL A 179 5.41 -4.83 -15.93
CA VAL A 179 5.86 -5.74 -14.87
C VAL A 179 6.71 -5.03 -13.82
N SER A 180 7.56 -4.08 -14.24
CA SER A 180 8.38 -3.27 -13.35
C SER A 180 7.50 -2.32 -12.51
N ALA A 181 6.52 -1.67 -13.12
CA ALA A 181 5.57 -0.79 -12.43
C ALA A 181 4.76 -1.53 -11.36
N ASP A 182 4.24 -2.72 -11.69
CA ASP A 182 3.51 -3.57 -10.75
C ASP A 182 4.36 -3.99 -9.54
N LYS A 183 5.66 -4.21 -9.74
CA LYS A 183 6.59 -4.53 -8.65
C LYS A 183 6.84 -3.32 -7.76
N ILE A 184 7.09 -2.16 -8.37
CA ILE A 184 7.27 -0.90 -7.64
C ILE A 184 6.03 -0.58 -6.81
N ASP A 185 4.83 -0.74 -7.36
CA ASP A 185 3.58 -0.48 -6.66
C ASP A 185 3.42 -1.35 -5.42
N LYS A 186 3.73 -2.66 -5.52
CA LYS A 186 3.72 -3.59 -4.40
C LYS A 186 4.76 -3.24 -3.34
N ASP A 187 5.97 -2.84 -3.76
CA ASP A 187 7.03 -2.44 -2.82
C ASP A 187 6.64 -1.17 -2.05
N ILE A 188 5.96 -0.23 -2.71
CA ILE A 188 5.42 0.97 -2.05
C ILE A 188 4.32 0.60 -1.05
N ASP A 189 3.39 -0.31 -1.39
CA ASP A 189 2.36 -0.78 -0.48
C ASP A 189 2.96 -1.43 0.78
N LEU A 190 3.97 -2.27 0.58
CA LEU A 190 4.68 -2.92 1.67
C LEU A 190 5.39 -1.89 2.56
N LEU A 191 6.04 -0.90 1.93
CA LEU A 191 6.74 0.15 2.65
C LEU A 191 5.78 1.03 3.46
N SER A 192 4.62 1.41 2.89
CA SER A 192 3.57 2.14 3.60
C SER A 192 3.02 1.34 4.80
N ALA A 193 2.83 0.02 4.65
CA ALA A 193 2.45 -0.85 5.76
C ALA A 193 3.50 -0.84 6.88
N TYR A 194 4.78 -0.92 6.52
CA TYR A 194 5.87 -0.83 7.50
C TYR A 194 5.87 0.50 8.25
N LEU A 195 5.71 1.62 7.54
CA LEU A 195 5.70 2.95 8.17
C LEU A 195 4.54 3.14 9.15
N ARG A 196 3.42 2.50 8.91
CA ARG A 196 2.25 2.52 9.79
C ARG A 196 2.49 1.73 11.08
N ASP A 197 3.08 0.55 10.98
CA ASP A 197 3.14 -0.43 12.07
C ASP A 197 4.43 -0.29 12.91
N LEU A 198 5.58 0.04 12.29
CA LEU A 198 6.88 0.15 12.94
C LEU A 198 6.93 1.11 14.15
N PRO A 199 6.36 2.34 14.12
CA PRO A 199 6.42 3.23 15.27
C PRO A 199 5.80 2.63 16.52
N THR A 200 4.70 1.88 16.34
CA THR A 200 4.01 1.18 17.43
C THR A 200 4.84 0.01 17.95
N TYR A 201 5.33 -0.85 17.06
CA TYR A 201 6.18 -1.99 17.44
C TYR A 201 7.45 -1.55 18.17
N ILE A 202 8.16 -0.55 17.64
CA ILE A 202 9.36 0.00 18.27
C ILE A 202 9.05 0.57 19.66
N SER A 203 7.93 1.29 19.82
CA SER A 203 7.53 1.82 21.12
C SER A 203 7.26 0.71 22.13
N ILE A 204 6.62 -0.38 21.71
CA ILE A 204 6.32 -1.53 22.57
C ILE A 204 7.61 -2.25 22.98
N VAL A 205 8.46 -2.63 22.01
CA VAL A 205 9.65 -3.44 22.29
C VAL A 205 10.76 -2.64 22.98
N ARG A 206 10.85 -1.31 22.83
CA ARG A 206 11.87 -0.47 23.48
C ARG A 206 11.45 0.12 24.80
N LYS A 207 10.15 0.30 25.04
CA LYS A 207 9.66 1.01 26.23
C LYS A 207 8.70 0.17 27.07
N TYR A 208 7.63 -0.32 26.45
CA TYR A 208 6.57 -0.98 27.21
C TYR A 208 7.01 -2.32 27.80
N ILE A 209 7.49 -3.26 26.96
CA ILE A 209 7.91 -4.59 27.44
C ILE A 209 9.10 -4.51 28.38
N PRO A 210 10.20 -3.78 28.10
CA PRO A 210 11.32 -3.64 29.03
C PRO A 210 10.89 -3.06 30.39
N LYS A 211 10.07 -2.02 30.40
CA LYS A 211 9.54 -1.44 31.65
C LYS A 211 8.75 -2.48 32.47
N ARG A 212 7.90 -3.27 31.81
CA ARG A 212 7.13 -4.33 32.48
C ARG A 212 8.04 -5.46 32.99
N LEU A 213 9.09 -5.81 32.24
CA LEU A 213 10.10 -6.78 32.69
C LEU A 213 10.86 -6.27 33.90
N ASP A 214 11.26 -5.00 33.95
CA ASP A 214 11.91 -4.39 35.11
C ASP A 214 11.00 -4.39 36.36
N GLU A 215 9.72 -4.07 36.19
CA GLU A 215 8.72 -4.16 37.25
C GLU A 215 8.60 -5.58 37.80
N LEU A 216 8.48 -6.58 36.92
CA LEU A 216 8.39 -7.99 37.31
C LEU A 216 9.69 -8.49 37.96
N TYR A 217 10.84 -8.06 37.48
CA TYR A 217 12.13 -8.41 38.08
C TYR A 217 12.24 -7.94 39.52
N ARG A 218 11.78 -6.70 39.83
CA ARG A 218 11.72 -6.17 41.20
C ARG A 218 10.80 -7.02 42.05
N VAL A 219 9.58 -7.33 41.60
CA VAL A 219 8.64 -8.19 42.34
C VAL A 219 9.23 -9.59 42.59
N ILE A 220 9.88 -10.20 41.59
CA ILE A 220 10.55 -11.50 41.78
C ILE A 220 11.62 -11.41 42.87
N THR A 221 12.39 -10.33 42.90
CA THR A 221 13.49 -10.12 43.87
C THR A 221 12.92 -9.91 45.27
N GLU A 222 11.92 -9.04 45.43
CA GLU A 222 11.26 -8.78 46.70
C GLU A 222 10.57 -10.01 47.26
N MET A 223 9.92 -10.82 46.42
CA MET A 223 9.28 -12.07 46.87
C MET A 223 10.32 -13.11 47.30
N LYS A 224 11.48 -13.21 46.61
CA LYS A 224 12.57 -14.10 47.03
C LYS A 224 13.16 -13.70 48.37
N GLU A 225 13.37 -12.40 48.62
CA GLU A 225 13.87 -11.90 49.91
C GLU A 225 12.90 -12.15 51.09
N ARG A 226 11.61 -12.27 50.80
CA ARG A 226 10.55 -12.56 51.77
C ARG A 226 10.23 -14.05 51.92
N ASP A 227 11.06 -14.94 51.39
CA ASP A 227 10.87 -16.40 51.41
C ASP A 227 9.55 -16.90 50.79
N PHE A 228 9.01 -16.20 49.81
CA PHE A 228 7.88 -16.69 49.04
C PHE A 228 8.27 -17.92 48.20
N SER A 229 7.41 -18.92 48.18
CA SER A 229 7.60 -20.12 47.35
C SER A 229 7.24 -19.85 45.87
N ILE A 230 7.97 -18.93 45.20
CA ILE A 230 7.73 -18.55 43.82
C ILE A 230 8.24 -19.57 42.78
N GLU A 231 8.90 -20.64 43.23
CA GLU A 231 9.39 -21.73 42.36
C GLU A 231 8.24 -22.39 41.58
N ARG A 232 7.05 -22.50 42.19
CA ARG A 232 5.85 -23.07 41.56
C ARG A 232 5.38 -22.27 40.35
N LEU A 233 5.66 -20.97 40.32
CA LEU A 233 5.26 -20.06 39.24
C LEU A 233 6.19 -20.14 38.04
N ASN A 234 7.30 -20.86 38.13
CA ASN A 234 8.36 -20.88 37.11
C ASN A 234 8.77 -19.46 36.66
N SER A 235 8.70 -18.49 37.56
CA SER A 235 8.82 -17.07 37.26
C SER A 235 10.12 -16.71 36.54
N THR A 236 11.24 -17.28 36.96
CA THR A 236 12.55 -17.05 36.32
C THR A 236 12.61 -17.62 34.90
N VAL A 237 12.00 -18.81 34.67
CA VAL A 237 11.96 -19.42 33.35
C VAL A 237 11.08 -18.62 32.40
N ARG A 238 9.91 -18.20 32.85
CA ARG A 238 8.98 -17.35 32.08
C ARG A 238 9.60 -15.98 31.77
N TYR A 239 10.22 -15.35 32.74
CA TYR A 239 10.93 -14.10 32.57
C TYR A 239 12.04 -14.21 31.49
N ASN A 240 12.89 -15.24 31.58
CA ASN A 240 13.97 -15.46 30.62
C ASN A 240 13.43 -15.75 29.22
N LYS A 241 12.31 -16.50 29.11
CA LYS A 241 11.64 -16.76 27.84
C LYS A 241 11.16 -15.44 27.19
N ILE A 242 10.44 -14.61 27.95
CA ILE A 242 9.94 -13.32 27.45
C ILE A 242 11.10 -12.42 26.98
N ASN A 243 12.20 -12.41 27.74
CA ASN A 243 13.38 -11.62 27.37
C ASN A 243 14.03 -12.13 26.07
N ALA A 244 14.15 -13.44 25.88
CA ALA A 244 14.65 -14.04 24.64
C ALA A 244 13.70 -13.75 23.45
N ASP A 245 12.40 -13.86 23.65
CA ASP A 245 11.39 -13.55 22.63
C ASP A 245 11.42 -12.06 22.27
N LEU A 246 11.67 -11.16 23.22
CA LEU A 246 11.86 -9.74 22.98
C LEU A 246 13.10 -9.49 22.11
N GLU A 247 14.24 -10.10 22.40
CA GLU A 247 15.46 -9.94 21.60
C GLU A 247 15.24 -10.45 20.17
N ASN A 248 14.60 -11.59 19.99
CA ASN A 248 14.25 -12.15 18.67
C ASN A 248 13.31 -11.19 17.91
N THR A 249 12.31 -10.63 18.60
CA THR A 249 11.37 -9.69 17.99
C THR A 249 12.06 -8.38 17.58
N ILE A 250 12.97 -7.86 18.40
CA ILE A 250 13.79 -6.70 18.06
C ILE A 250 14.62 -6.97 16.80
N GLN A 251 15.24 -8.15 16.71
CA GLN A 251 16.02 -8.52 15.53
C GLN A 251 15.14 -8.64 14.27
N ALA A 252 13.98 -9.28 14.38
CA ALA A 252 13.02 -9.37 13.28
C ALA A 252 12.57 -7.98 12.78
N ILE A 253 12.32 -7.02 13.68
CA ILE A 253 11.97 -5.64 13.32
C ILE A 253 13.15 -4.98 12.58
N LYS A 254 14.39 -5.14 13.05
CA LYS A 254 15.59 -4.56 12.39
C LYS A 254 15.79 -5.10 10.98
N GLU A 255 15.44 -6.36 10.76
CA GLU A 255 15.54 -7.05 9.46
C GLU A 255 14.31 -6.82 8.56
N LEU A 256 13.30 -6.06 9.02
CA LEU A 256 12.02 -5.83 8.33
C LEU A 256 11.21 -7.11 8.07
N ASN A 257 11.40 -8.14 8.89
CA ASN A 257 10.59 -9.35 8.89
C ASN A 257 9.42 -9.19 9.86
N LEU A 258 8.39 -8.43 9.44
CA LEU A 258 7.30 -8.01 10.32
C LEU A 258 6.11 -8.99 10.36
N GLU A 259 6.13 -10.05 9.56
CA GLU A 259 4.99 -10.98 9.39
C GLU A 259 4.46 -11.52 10.73
N ASN A 260 5.34 -11.87 11.67
CA ASN A 260 4.97 -12.48 12.95
C ASN A 260 5.19 -11.53 14.16
N VAL A 261 5.69 -10.31 13.94
CA VAL A 261 6.05 -9.39 15.03
C VAL A 261 4.85 -9.02 15.89
N GLY A 262 3.71 -8.74 15.27
CA GLY A 262 2.47 -8.44 16.00
C GLY A 262 2.04 -9.58 16.92
N ALA A 263 2.01 -10.81 16.41
CA ALA A 263 1.66 -12.00 17.20
C ALA A 263 2.66 -12.26 18.34
N SER A 264 3.96 -12.09 18.08
CA SER A 264 5.00 -12.23 19.12
C SER A 264 4.83 -11.20 20.24
N ILE A 265 4.52 -9.96 19.91
CA ILE A 265 4.24 -8.89 20.89
C ILE A 265 3.01 -9.23 21.73
N GLU A 266 1.95 -9.74 21.12
CA GLU A 266 0.72 -10.13 21.81
C GLU A 266 1.00 -11.26 22.80
N VAL A 267 1.67 -12.33 22.39
CA VAL A 267 2.06 -13.46 23.25
C VAL A 267 2.92 -12.98 24.43
N MET A 268 3.95 -12.16 24.18
CA MET A 268 4.77 -11.60 25.26
C MET A 268 3.96 -10.77 26.26
N THR A 269 3.01 -9.97 25.76
CA THR A 269 2.16 -9.14 26.58
C THR A 269 1.21 -9.97 27.44
N GLU A 270 0.64 -11.04 26.89
CA GLU A 270 -0.18 -12.00 27.63
C GLU A 270 0.63 -12.74 28.69
N ASP A 271 1.82 -13.23 28.36
CA ASP A 271 2.73 -13.91 29.31
C ASP A 271 3.12 -12.97 30.46
N LEU A 272 3.42 -11.67 30.19
CA LEU A 272 3.69 -10.65 31.20
C LEU A 272 2.50 -10.41 32.12
N ASN A 273 1.30 -10.26 31.58
CA ASN A 273 0.09 -10.01 32.35
C ASN A 273 -0.30 -11.24 33.21
N SER A 274 -0.17 -12.43 32.63
CA SER A 274 -0.41 -13.69 33.34
C SER A 274 0.55 -13.85 34.53
N LEU A 275 1.83 -13.57 34.33
CA LEU A 275 2.83 -13.67 35.38
C LEU A 275 2.59 -12.64 36.49
N ALA A 276 2.20 -11.40 36.14
CA ALA A 276 1.85 -10.38 37.11
C ALA A 276 0.62 -10.78 37.95
N ALA A 277 -0.42 -11.33 37.31
CA ALA A 277 -1.61 -11.81 38.00
C ALA A 277 -1.33 -12.99 38.95
N ASP A 278 -0.37 -13.87 38.56
CA ASP A 278 0.03 -14.97 39.43
C ASP A 278 0.80 -14.49 40.66
N PHE A 279 1.62 -13.42 40.54
CA PHE A 279 2.25 -12.78 41.69
C PHE A 279 1.24 -12.12 42.64
N GLU A 280 0.25 -11.41 42.12
CA GLU A 280 -0.82 -10.81 42.93
C GLU A 280 -1.59 -11.87 43.75
N LYS A 281 -1.88 -13.03 43.13
CA LYS A 281 -2.53 -14.16 43.80
C LYS A 281 -1.65 -14.74 44.92
N GLU A 282 -0.35 -14.90 44.67
CA GLU A 282 0.59 -15.42 45.65
C GLU A 282 0.76 -14.47 46.83
N GLU A 283 0.85 -13.17 46.57
CA GLU A 283 0.93 -12.16 47.63
C GLU A 283 -0.33 -12.14 48.49
N ALA A 284 -1.51 -12.21 47.88
CA ALA A 284 -2.78 -12.31 48.60
C ALA A 284 -2.90 -13.62 49.40
N ALA A 285 -2.36 -14.73 48.90
CA ALA A 285 -2.32 -15.99 49.62
C ALA A 285 -1.37 -15.93 50.82
N TYR A 286 -0.20 -15.32 50.62
CA TYR A 286 0.77 -15.12 51.71
C TYR A 286 0.23 -14.20 52.80
N SER A 287 -0.41 -13.10 52.48
CA SER A 287 -1.02 -12.21 53.44
C SER A 287 -2.06 -12.93 54.32
N ARG A 288 -2.94 -13.73 53.70
CA ARG A 288 -3.90 -14.59 54.39
C ARG A 288 -3.25 -15.62 55.31
N TYR A 289 -2.17 -16.23 54.85
CA TYR A 289 -1.39 -17.15 55.67
C TYR A 289 -0.79 -16.44 56.90
N GLU A 290 -0.16 -15.28 56.72
CA GLU A 290 0.39 -14.49 57.84
C GLU A 290 -0.66 -14.09 58.86
N GLU A 291 -1.83 -13.62 58.43
CA GLU A 291 -2.97 -13.30 59.29
C GLU A 291 -3.41 -14.50 60.07
N SER A 292 -3.60 -15.64 59.44
CA SER A 292 -4.00 -16.90 60.06
C SER A 292 -2.95 -17.40 61.06
N ARG A 293 -1.66 -17.32 60.69
CA ARG A 293 -0.53 -17.68 61.55
C ARG A 293 -0.52 -16.82 62.82
N ASN A 294 -0.65 -15.51 62.66
CA ASN A 294 -0.65 -14.56 63.78
C ASN A 294 -1.87 -14.74 64.70
N ALA A 295 -3.03 -15.03 64.10
CA ALA A 295 -4.23 -15.38 64.89
C ALA A 295 -4.02 -16.68 65.68
N CYS A 296 -3.39 -17.69 65.05
CA CYS A 296 -3.06 -18.95 65.72
C CYS A 296 -2.10 -18.74 66.91
N TYR A 297 -1.03 -17.94 66.73
CA TYR A 297 -0.09 -17.63 67.82
C TYR A 297 -0.78 -16.87 68.99
N LYS A 298 -1.64 -15.90 68.71
CA LYS A 298 -2.44 -15.22 69.73
C LYS A 298 -3.33 -16.21 70.48
N HIS A 299 -3.98 -17.14 69.79
CA HIS A 299 -4.84 -18.14 70.43
C HIS A 299 -4.05 -19.09 71.32
N ILE A 300 -2.88 -19.53 70.87
CA ILE A 300 -1.95 -20.38 71.69
C ILE A 300 -1.52 -19.57 72.93
N GLY A 301 -1.19 -18.30 72.79
CA GLY A 301 -0.86 -17.43 73.95
C GLY A 301 -1.98 -17.36 74.99
N HIS A 302 -3.23 -17.14 74.54
CA HIS A 302 -4.37 -17.15 75.39
C HIS A 302 -4.64 -18.49 76.07
N LEU A 303 -4.42 -19.60 75.34
CA LEU A 303 -4.54 -20.94 75.95
C LEU A 303 -3.47 -21.20 77.03
N ASP A 304 -2.22 -20.79 76.76
CA ASP A 304 -1.10 -20.92 77.70
C ASP A 304 -1.39 -20.07 78.99
N GLU A 305 -1.87 -18.85 78.85
CA GLU A 305 -2.26 -17.99 79.97
C GLU A 305 -3.42 -18.58 80.72
N GLY A 306 -4.45 -19.10 80.07
CA GLY A 306 -5.55 -19.82 80.66
C GLY A 306 -5.12 -21.04 81.46
N LEU A 307 -4.19 -21.82 80.87
CA LEU A 307 -3.62 -23.01 81.52
C LEU A 307 -2.83 -22.63 82.78
N ARG A 308 -2.01 -21.58 82.77
CA ARG A 308 -1.26 -21.06 83.91
C ARG A 308 -2.19 -20.60 85.03
N ASN A 309 -3.23 -19.87 84.70
CA ASN A 309 -4.23 -19.39 85.65
C ASN A 309 -4.95 -20.59 86.28
N THR A 310 -5.29 -21.65 85.52
CA THR A 310 -5.93 -22.87 86.04
C THR A 310 -5.00 -23.60 87.01
N ILE A 311 -3.69 -23.77 86.60
CA ILE A 311 -2.68 -24.42 87.52
C ILE A 311 -2.51 -23.63 88.79
N ASN A 312 -2.45 -22.30 88.78
CA ASN A 312 -2.35 -21.48 89.96
C ASN A 312 -3.56 -21.66 90.82
N SER A 313 -4.79 -21.60 90.25
CA SER A 313 -6.04 -21.81 91.04
C SER A 313 -6.12 -23.20 91.66
N LEU A 314 -5.65 -24.25 90.95
CA LEU A 314 -5.54 -25.60 91.52
C LEU A 314 -4.51 -25.66 92.61
N GLY A 315 -3.37 -24.97 92.51
CA GLY A 315 -2.39 -24.84 93.62
C GLY A 315 -2.94 -24.17 94.85
N GLU A 316 -3.75 -23.10 94.67
CA GLU A 316 -4.44 -22.42 95.78
C GLU A 316 -5.47 -23.34 96.44
N LEU A 317 -6.28 -24.04 95.64
CA LEU A 317 -7.26 -25.02 96.19
C LEU A 317 -6.57 -26.17 96.93
N GLN A 318 -5.43 -26.66 96.45
CA GLN A 318 -4.65 -27.65 97.20
C GLN A 318 -4.11 -27.15 98.48
N ARG A 319 -3.65 -25.87 98.55
CA ARG A 319 -3.23 -25.26 99.83
C ARG A 319 -4.38 -25.11 100.79
N LEU A 320 -5.55 -24.68 100.32
CA LEU A 320 -6.73 -24.61 101.14
C LEU A 320 -7.20 -25.97 101.69
N SER A 321 -7.12 -27.00 100.82
CA SER A 321 -7.46 -28.39 101.21
C SER A 321 -6.51 -28.93 102.29
N LEU A 322 -5.20 -28.58 102.25
CA LEU A 322 -4.22 -29.00 103.26
C LEU A 322 -4.34 -28.26 104.58
N ILE A 323 -4.98 -27.10 104.59
CA ILE A 323 -5.26 -26.34 105.84
C ILE A 323 -6.46 -26.92 106.57
N HIS A 324 -7.36 -27.63 105.88
CA HIS A 324 -8.56 -28.25 106.47
C HIS A 324 -8.39 -29.71 106.95
N ILE A 325 -7.19 -30.29 106.77
CA ILE A 325 -6.82 -31.61 107.36
C ILE A 325 -6.04 -31.38 108.64
#